data_68ce636706143d8218e0e48bf4522810
#
_entry.id   68ce636706143d8218e0e48bf4522810
#
_cell.length_a   1.000
_cell.length_b   1.000
_cell.length_c   1.000
_cell.angle_alpha   90.00
_cell.angle_beta   90.00
_cell.angle_gamma   90.00
#
_symmetry.space_group_name_H-M   'P 1'
#
loop_
_entity.id
_entity.type
_entity.pdbx_description
1 polymer ?
#
loop_
_entity_poly.entity_id
_entity_poly.type
_entity_poly.pdbx_seq_one_letter_code
_entity_poly.pdbx_strand_id
1 'polypeptide(L)'
;MKILITGAAGLVGSHFARRLPREHEVLALARAEIDITDSAAVHRCVTETKPELIVNCAVLQVDESEQDPGKARAVNADGPRSLAEAASEVGAEIVHFSTQYAFEGEAVGRAPYTIKDEPRPVNIYGRTKVAGEQAVREACAQSYIVRTSWVFGGGKKSFLCDVHNDLRAGKRVRTIDDIWSSTTYVNDLIDRILQLLPVRRYGTYHVVNDGVCSYYDFALEAGRLVRLTREEIDSLIELAHERDMRRPAARPRYTPMRCLLSEELGLPPMRDWREALAAYVKAEME
;
A
#
# COMPACT_ATOMS: atom_id res chain seq x y z
N MET A 1 -2.82 12.62 -20.40
CA MET A 1 -3.19 11.19 -20.33
C MET A 1 -4.59 11.05 -19.74
N LYS A 2 -5.35 10.07 -20.22
CA LYS A 2 -6.61 9.66 -19.59
C LYS A 2 -6.33 8.52 -18.60
N ILE A 3 -6.70 8.70 -17.33
CA ILE A 3 -6.34 7.80 -16.24
C ILE A 3 -7.59 7.29 -15.55
N LEU A 4 -7.75 5.97 -15.47
CA LEU A 4 -8.80 5.30 -14.71
C LEU A 4 -8.23 4.84 -13.37
N ILE A 5 -8.87 5.24 -12.26
CA ILE A 5 -8.49 4.82 -10.91
C ILE A 5 -9.64 4.01 -10.31
N THR A 6 -9.41 2.76 -9.91
CA THR A 6 -10.37 1.97 -9.14
C THR A 6 -10.02 2.01 -7.66
N GLY A 7 -11.02 1.82 -6.78
CA GLY A 7 -10.82 1.96 -5.34
C GLY A 7 -10.53 3.40 -4.90
N ALA A 8 -11.09 4.38 -5.61
CA ALA A 8 -10.83 5.82 -5.41
C ALA A 8 -11.25 6.35 -4.03
N ALA A 9 -12.17 5.69 -3.32
CA ALA A 9 -12.52 6.05 -1.93
C ALA A 9 -11.49 5.60 -0.88
N GLY A 10 -10.52 4.77 -1.26
CA GLY A 10 -9.44 4.32 -0.39
C GLY A 10 -8.33 5.36 -0.21
N LEU A 11 -7.43 5.14 0.78
CA LEU A 11 -6.31 6.04 1.07
C LEU A 11 -5.47 6.31 -0.19
N VAL A 12 -4.96 5.25 -0.83
CA VAL A 12 -4.06 5.39 -1.99
C VAL A 12 -4.80 5.99 -3.18
N GLY A 13 -6.00 5.48 -3.52
CA GLY A 13 -6.76 5.94 -4.69
C GLY A 13 -7.17 7.41 -4.61
N SER A 14 -7.64 7.87 -3.43
CA SER A 14 -8.04 9.25 -3.22
C SER A 14 -6.85 10.23 -3.26
N HIS A 15 -5.70 9.82 -2.72
CA HIS A 15 -4.47 10.63 -2.81
C HIS A 15 -3.92 10.63 -4.23
N PHE A 16 -3.95 9.50 -4.93
CA PHE A 16 -3.49 9.42 -6.32
C PHE A 16 -4.29 10.38 -7.21
N ALA A 17 -5.64 10.35 -7.11
CA ALA A 17 -6.51 11.25 -7.87
C ALA A 17 -6.24 12.74 -7.59
N ARG A 18 -5.93 13.10 -6.34
CA ARG A 18 -5.64 14.50 -5.96
C ARG A 18 -4.26 14.99 -6.38
N ARG A 19 -3.27 14.08 -6.46
CA ARG A 19 -1.88 14.44 -6.79
C ARG A 19 -1.57 14.44 -8.28
N LEU A 20 -2.44 13.87 -9.10
CA LEU A 20 -2.25 13.93 -10.55
C LEU A 20 -2.32 15.38 -11.04
N PRO A 21 -1.41 15.79 -11.94
CA PRO A 21 -1.46 17.08 -12.59
C PRO A 21 -2.79 17.34 -13.29
N ARG A 22 -3.23 18.60 -13.30
CA ARG A 22 -4.55 18.98 -13.84
C ARG A 22 -4.71 18.78 -15.36
N GLU A 23 -3.59 18.61 -16.08
CA GLU A 23 -3.60 18.26 -17.51
C GLU A 23 -3.99 16.80 -17.79
N HIS A 24 -4.17 15.98 -16.77
CA HIS A 24 -4.66 14.62 -16.93
C HIS A 24 -6.18 14.58 -16.78
N GLU A 25 -6.83 13.82 -17.64
CA GLU A 25 -8.25 13.46 -17.49
C GLU A 25 -8.33 12.27 -16.55
N VAL A 26 -8.88 12.48 -15.35
CA VAL A 26 -8.91 11.45 -14.29
C VAL A 26 -10.35 10.99 -14.07
N LEU A 27 -10.60 9.70 -14.30
CA LEU A 27 -11.81 9.01 -13.92
C LEU A 27 -11.54 8.17 -12.66
N ALA A 28 -11.93 8.69 -11.51
CA ALA A 28 -11.71 8.07 -10.20
C ALA A 28 -12.99 7.40 -9.72
N LEU A 29 -13.02 6.06 -9.74
CA LEU A 29 -14.21 5.26 -9.45
C LEU A 29 -14.07 4.53 -8.11
N ALA A 30 -15.04 4.75 -7.23
CA ALA A 30 -15.22 3.97 -6.00
C ALA A 30 -16.00 2.67 -6.30
N ARG A 31 -16.10 1.79 -5.29
CA ARG A 31 -16.80 0.51 -5.42
C ARG A 31 -18.28 0.65 -5.83
N ALA A 32 -18.94 1.72 -5.40
CA ALA A 32 -20.35 1.97 -5.76
C ALA A 32 -20.52 2.29 -7.26
N GLU A 33 -19.46 2.75 -7.93
CA GLU A 33 -19.46 3.15 -9.33
C GLU A 33 -18.95 2.02 -10.23
N ILE A 34 -17.99 1.21 -9.74
CA ILE A 34 -17.49 0.02 -10.40
C ILE A 34 -17.13 -1.08 -9.40
N ASP A 35 -17.81 -2.22 -9.47
CA ASP A 35 -17.37 -3.43 -8.77
C ASP A 35 -16.41 -4.19 -9.69
N ILE A 36 -15.12 -4.23 -9.34
CA ILE A 36 -14.11 -4.91 -10.18
C ILE A 36 -14.29 -6.43 -10.25
N THR A 37 -15.18 -7.01 -9.43
CA THR A 37 -15.52 -8.44 -9.49
C THR A 37 -16.53 -8.75 -10.61
N ASP A 38 -17.20 -7.73 -11.19
CA ASP A 38 -18.01 -7.84 -12.40
C ASP A 38 -17.13 -7.58 -13.62
N SER A 39 -16.59 -8.65 -14.22
CA SER A 39 -15.71 -8.57 -15.39
C SER A 39 -16.38 -7.89 -16.58
N ALA A 40 -17.68 -8.11 -16.81
CA ALA A 40 -18.41 -7.48 -17.89
C ALA A 40 -18.53 -5.95 -17.69
N ALA A 41 -18.77 -5.50 -16.47
CA ALA A 41 -18.78 -4.07 -16.15
C ALA A 41 -17.39 -3.44 -16.32
N VAL A 42 -16.34 -4.16 -15.90
CA VAL A 42 -14.94 -3.72 -16.08
C VAL A 42 -14.61 -3.55 -17.57
N HIS A 43 -14.87 -4.55 -18.39
CA HIS A 43 -14.60 -4.48 -19.83
C HIS A 43 -15.38 -3.35 -20.52
N ARG A 44 -16.67 -3.19 -20.23
CA ARG A 44 -17.46 -2.07 -20.76
C ARG A 44 -16.85 -0.72 -20.37
N CYS A 45 -16.56 -0.52 -19.09
CA CYS A 45 -15.99 0.72 -18.59
C CYS A 45 -14.67 1.07 -19.28
N VAL A 46 -13.73 0.12 -19.36
CA VAL A 46 -12.42 0.33 -19.99
C VAL A 46 -12.53 0.58 -21.49
N THR A 47 -13.38 -0.20 -22.18
CA THR A 47 -13.59 -0.07 -23.64
C THR A 47 -14.24 1.27 -24.01
N GLU A 48 -15.21 1.74 -23.21
CA GLU A 48 -15.89 3.02 -23.45
C GLU A 48 -14.99 4.21 -23.09
N THR A 49 -14.25 4.11 -21.98
CA THR A 49 -13.41 5.23 -21.50
C THR A 49 -12.06 5.30 -22.22
N LYS A 50 -11.53 4.17 -22.70
CA LYS A 50 -10.21 4.04 -23.35
C LYS A 50 -9.11 4.78 -22.59
N PRO A 51 -8.83 4.43 -21.32
CA PRO A 51 -7.76 5.05 -20.57
C PRO A 51 -6.41 4.70 -21.20
N GLU A 52 -5.41 5.56 -20.99
CA GLU A 52 -4.01 5.28 -21.28
C GLU A 52 -3.31 4.58 -20.11
N LEU A 53 -3.84 4.81 -18.88
CA LEU A 53 -3.34 4.21 -17.64
C LEU A 53 -4.50 3.78 -16.74
N ILE A 54 -4.42 2.57 -16.22
CA ILE A 54 -5.31 2.09 -15.15
C ILE A 54 -4.52 2.01 -13.84
N VAL A 55 -5.04 2.60 -12.75
CA VAL A 55 -4.47 2.51 -11.41
C VAL A 55 -5.42 1.74 -10.51
N ASN A 56 -5.09 0.47 -10.25
CA ASN A 56 -5.94 -0.40 -9.43
C ASN A 56 -5.57 -0.32 -7.95
N CYS A 57 -6.37 0.45 -7.19
CA CYS A 57 -6.29 0.58 -5.73
C CYS A 57 -7.38 -0.22 -4.99
N ALA A 58 -8.24 -0.95 -5.70
CA ALA A 58 -9.29 -1.76 -5.09
C ALA A 58 -8.69 -2.97 -4.36
N VAL A 59 -9.18 -3.24 -3.14
CA VAL A 59 -8.63 -4.29 -2.27
C VAL A 59 -9.66 -4.75 -1.24
N LEU A 60 -9.70 -6.04 -0.94
CA LEU A 60 -10.30 -6.58 0.28
C LEU A 60 -9.19 -6.69 1.34
N GLN A 61 -9.44 -6.15 2.54
CA GLN A 61 -8.45 -6.01 3.60
C GLN A 61 -8.09 -7.36 4.28
N VAL A 62 -7.04 -7.34 5.10
CA VAL A 62 -6.39 -8.53 5.66
C VAL A 62 -7.35 -9.42 6.44
N ASP A 63 -8.06 -8.89 7.43
CA ASP A 63 -8.97 -9.66 8.28
C ASP A 63 -10.27 -10.05 7.58
N GLU A 64 -10.79 -9.19 6.69
CA GLU A 64 -11.93 -9.51 5.83
C GLU A 64 -11.59 -10.65 4.85
N SER A 65 -10.35 -10.70 4.37
CA SER A 65 -9.89 -11.76 3.47
C SER A 65 -9.84 -13.13 4.16
N GLU A 66 -9.46 -13.16 5.44
CA GLU A 66 -9.46 -14.40 6.22
C GLU A 66 -10.88 -14.88 6.54
N GLN A 67 -11.83 -13.94 6.76
CA GLN A 67 -13.23 -14.25 7.02
C GLN A 67 -13.97 -14.74 5.76
N ASP A 68 -13.62 -14.21 4.57
CA ASP A 68 -14.25 -14.57 3.29
C ASP A 68 -13.18 -14.77 2.19
N PRO A 69 -12.56 -15.96 2.13
CA PRO A 69 -11.55 -16.28 1.13
C PRO A 69 -12.05 -16.22 -0.33
N GLY A 70 -13.33 -16.51 -0.56
CA GLY A 70 -13.95 -16.45 -1.88
C GLY A 70 -14.02 -15.02 -2.41
N LYS A 71 -14.52 -14.10 -1.59
CA LYS A 71 -14.54 -12.68 -1.88
C LYS A 71 -13.13 -12.09 -1.98
N ALA A 72 -12.20 -12.56 -1.13
CA ALA A 72 -10.80 -12.16 -1.20
C ALA A 72 -10.18 -12.49 -2.57
N ARG A 73 -10.42 -13.72 -3.07
CA ARG A 73 -9.98 -14.11 -4.40
C ARG A 73 -10.61 -13.24 -5.49
N ALA A 74 -11.93 -13.06 -5.45
CA ALA A 74 -12.65 -12.26 -6.44
C ALA A 74 -12.11 -10.82 -6.52
N VAL A 75 -11.90 -10.15 -5.35
CA VAL A 75 -11.45 -8.74 -5.31
C VAL A 75 -9.94 -8.59 -5.51
N ASN A 76 -9.12 -9.48 -4.91
CA ASN A 76 -7.67 -9.31 -4.89
C ASN A 76 -6.93 -10.02 -6.03
N ALA A 77 -7.59 -10.93 -6.76
CA ALA A 77 -6.99 -11.69 -7.85
C ALA A 77 -7.80 -11.61 -9.15
N ASP A 78 -9.08 -12.02 -9.14
CA ASP A 78 -9.86 -12.14 -10.36
C ASP A 78 -10.25 -10.75 -10.93
N GLY A 79 -10.63 -9.79 -10.09
CA GLY A 79 -10.88 -8.40 -10.49
C GLY A 79 -9.65 -7.70 -11.12
N PRO A 80 -8.47 -7.77 -10.50
CA PRO A 80 -7.23 -7.30 -11.13
C PRO A 80 -6.90 -7.97 -12.46
N ARG A 81 -7.20 -9.28 -12.63
CA ARG A 81 -7.10 -9.98 -13.91
C ARG A 81 -7.97 -9.30 -14.96
N SER A 82 -9.25 -9.11 -14.67
CA SER A 82 -10.20 -8.49 -15.61
C SER A 82 -9.79 -7.07 -16.00
N LEU A 83 -9.27 -6.27 -15.04
CA LEU A 83 -8.73 -4.94 -15.35
C LEU A 83 -7.50 -5.01 -16.26
N ALA A 84 -6.61 -5.99 -16.06
CA ALA A 84 -5.40 -6.15 -16.87
C ALA A 84 -5.73 -6.69 -18.29
N GLU A 85 -6.69 -7.60 -18.43
CA GLU A 85 -7.21 -8.08 -19.72
C GLU A 85 -7.80 -6.90 -20.51
N ALA A 86 -8.69 -6.13 -19.90
CA ALA A 86 -9.29 -4.96 -20.52
C ALA A 86 -8.23 -3.86 -20.85
N ALA A 87 -7.22 -3.65 -19.99
CA ALA A 87 -6.12 -2.75 -20.28
C ALA A 87 -5.34 -3.19 -21.52
N SER A 88 -5.01 -4.47 -21.61
CA SER A 88 -4.30 -5.05 -22.77
C SER A 88 -5.06 -4.87 -24.07
N GLU A 89 -6.39 -5.04 -24.05
CA GLU A 89 -7.28 -4.89 -25.24
C GLU A 89 -7.27 -3.46 -25.79
N VAL A 90 -7.20 -2.44 -24.92
CA VAL A 90 -7.19 -1.02 -25.35
C VAL A 90 -5.78 -0.43 -25.45
N GLY A 91 -4.72 -1.21 -25.16
CA GLY A 91 -3.33 -0.77 -25.17
C GLY A 91 -2.94 0.14 -23.99
N ALA A 92 -3.67 0.06 -22.88
CA ALA A 92 -3.39 0.83 -21.65
C ALA A 92 -2.31 0.17 -20.81
N GLU A 93 -1.55 1.01 -20.07
CA GLU A 93 -0.68 0.56 -18.97
C GLU A 93 -1.51 0.29 -17.71
N ILE A 94 -1.04 -0.60 -16.82
CA ILE A 94 -1.70 -0.84 -15.53
C ILE A 94 -0.71 -0.78 -14.37
N VAL A 95 -1.05 -0.01 -13.32
CA VAL A 95 -0.43 -0.05 -11.99
C VAL A 95 -1.31 -0.86 -11.05
N HIS A 96 -0.79 -1.97 -10.54
CA HIS A 96 -1.48 -2.81 -9.56
C HIS A 96 -0.77 -2.79 -8.21
N PHE A 97 -1.45 -2.32 -7.16
CA PHE A 97 -0.90 -2.32 -5.81
C PHE A 97 -0.94 -3.71 -5.18
N SER A 98 0.19 -4.14 -4.65
CA SER A 98 0.38 -5.35 -3.87
C SER A 98 0.96 -5.02 -2.48
N THR A 99 1.58 -5.99 -1.80
CA THR A 99 1.78 -5.95 -0.35
C THR A 99 3.06 -6.65 0.11
N GLN A 100 3.62 -6.22 1.26
CA GLN A 100 4.64 -6.95 2.01
C GLN A 100 4.14 -8.31 2.55
N TYR A 101 2.82 -8.52 2.65
CA TYR A 101 2.24 -9.83 3.03
C TYR A 101 2.47 -10.94 1.98
N ALA A 102 3.15 -10.60 0.89
CA ALA A 102 3.71 -11.60 -0.03
C ALA A 102 4.77 -12.48 0.64
N PHE A 103 5.36 -12.05 1.76
CA PHE A 103 6.47 -12.72 2.44
C PHE A 103 6.06 -13.31 3.79
N GLU A 104 6.74 -14.43 4.18
CA GLU A 104 6.46 -15.17 5.42
C GLU A 104 6.84 -14.40 6.69
N GLY A 105 7.90 -13.60 6.64
CA GLY A 105 8.33 -12.74 7.75
C GLY A 105 8.83 -13.48 8.99
N GLU A 106 9.39 -14.69 8.86
CA GLU A 106 9.80 -15.51 10.00
C GLU A 106 11.13 -15.08 10.63
N ALA A 107 12.08 -14.61 9.83
CA ALA A 107 13.44 -14.30 10.29
C ALA A 107 13.57 -12.83 10.72
N VAL A 108 13.33 -12.54 11.98
CA VAL A 108 13.54 -11.20 12.56
C VAL A 108 15.02 -10.80 12.46
N GLY A 109 15.27 -9.55 12.00
CA GLY A 109 16.63 -9.02 11.83
C GLY A 109 17.35 -9.44 10.56
N ARG A 110 16.71 -10.20 9.65
CA ARG A 110 17.26 -10.46 8.32
C ARG A 110 17.37 -9.17 7.49
N ALA A 111 18.14 -9.23 6.40
CA ALA A 111 18.12 -8.17 5.40
C ALA A 111 16.70 -7.96 4.83
N PRO A 112 16.31 -6.72 4.47
CA PRO A 112 15.01 -6.45 3.86
C PRO A 112 14.75 -7.30 2.62
N TYR A 113 13.50 -7.72 2.44
CA TYR A 113 13.06 -8.45 1.25
C TYR A 113 13.25 -7.61 0.00
N THR A 114 13.71 -8.24 -1.06
CA THR A 114 13.87 -7.65 -2.39
C THR A 114 12.89 -8.30 -3.37
N ILE A 115 12.77 -7.76 -4.57
CA ILE A 115 11.99 -8.37 -5.66
C ILE A 115 12.53 -9.73 -6.11
N LYS A 116 13.75 -10.11 -5.69
CA LYS A 116 14.39 -11.41 -5.98
C LYS A 116 13.98 -12.49 -4.98
N ASP A 117 13.41 -12.10 -3.83
CA ASP A 117 12.90 -13.04 -2.84
C ASP A 117 11.57 -13.64 -3.33
N GLU A 118 11.43 -14.95 -3.19
CA GLU A 118 10.24 -15.69 -3.59
C GLU A 118 9.07 -15.38 -2.63
N PRO A 119 7.87 -15.08 -3.14
CA PRO A 119 6.68 -14.89 -2.30
C PRO A 119 6.29 -16.17 -1.56
N ARG A 120 6.08 -16.05 -0.24
CA ARG A 120 5.63 -17.14 0.65
C ARG A 120 4.60 -16.59 1.65
N PRO A 121 3.38 -16.27 1.18
CA PRO A 121 2.36 -15.64 2.02
C PRO A 121 1.79 -16.60 3.06
N VAL A 122 1.62 -16.12 4.31
CA VAL A 122 1.16 -16.92 5.45
C VAL A 122 -0.36 -16.84 5.67
N ASN A 123 -1.07 -15.88 5.05
CA ASN A 123 -2.51 -15.66 5.22
C ASN A 123 -3.24 -15.55 3.87
N ILE A 124 -4.57 -15.57 3.90
CA ILE A 124 -5.42 -15.49 2.70
C ILE A 124 -5.20 -14.19 1.93
N TYR A 125 -5.08 -13.06 2.64
CA TYR A 125 -4.81 -11.78 2.01
C TYR A 125 -3.54 -11.83 1.15
N GLY A 126 -2.41 -12.23 1.73
CA GLY A 126 -1.13 -12.36 1.01
C GLY A 126 -1.23 -13.32 -0.18
N ARG A 127 -1.85 -14.50 0.01
CA ARG A 127 -2.06 -15.48 -1.07
C ARG A 127 -2.87 -14.91 -2.23
N THR A 128 -3.97 -14.24 -1.96
CA THR A 128 -4.82 -13.65 -3.01
C THR A 128 -4.17 -12.44 -3.69
N LYS A 129 -3.37 -11.63 -2.96
CA LYS A 129 -2.59 -10.54 -3.55
C LYS A 129 -1.50 -11.07 -4.50
N VAL A 130 -0.76 -12.11 -4.10
CA VAL A 130 0.26 -12.75 -4.95
C VAL A 130 -0.38 -13.39 -6.20
N ALA A 131 -1.56 -14.03 -6.06
CA ALA A 131 -2.31 -14.53 -7.20
C ALA A 131 -2.75 -13.39 -8.15
N GLY A 132 -3.13 -12.23 -7.61
CA GLY A 132 -3.43 -11.04 -8.40
C GLY A 132 -2.22 -10.48 -9.15
N GLU A 133 -1.03 -10.44 -8.51
CA GLU A 133 0.22 -10.07 -9.18
C GLU A 133 0.49 -10.94 -10.40
N GLN A 134 0.34 -12.26 -10.24
CA GLN A 134 0.55 -13.21 -11.33
C GLN A 134 -0.48 -12.99 -12.44
N ALA A 135 -1.76 -12.89 -12.09
CA ALA A 135 -2.84 -12.70 -13.05
C ALA A 135 -2.67 -11.41 -13.88
N VAL A 136 -2.26 -10.31 -13.24
CA VAL A 136 -2.00 -9.05 -13.95
C VAL A 136 -0.82 -9.17 -14.91
N ARG A 137 0.29 -9.79 -14.49
CA ARG A 137 1.47 -9.98 -15.36
C ARG A 137 1.16 -10.85 -16.58
N GLU A 138 0.35 -11.91 -16.39
CA GLU A 138 -0.06 -12.80 -17.47
C GLU A 138 -0.98 -12.12 -18.48
N ALA A 139 -1.87 -11.22 -18.00
CA ALA A 139 -2.89 -10.57 -18.82
C ALA A 139 -2.39 -9.30 -19.53
N CYS A 140 -1.47 -8.55 -18.93
CA CYS A 140 -0.99 -7.27 -19.46
C CYS A 140 0.52 -7.14 -19.32
N ALA A 141 1.26 -7.16 -20.44
CA ALA A 141 2.69 -6.98 -20.46
C ALA A 141 3.15 -5.57 -19.99
N GLN A 142 2.28 -4.57 -20.17
CA GLN A 142 2.52 -3.18 -19.75
C GLN A 142 2.05 -2.93 -18.30
N SER A 143 2.52 -3.77 -17.37
CA SER A 143 2.09 -3.74 -15.97
C SER A 143 3.20 -3.38 -14.99
N TYR A 144 2.87 -2.53 -14.03
CA TYR A 144 3.67 -2.22 -12.85
C TYR A 144 3.02 -2.87 -11.63
N ILE A 145 3.68 -3.85 -11.03
CA ILE A 145 3.26 -4.47 -9.77
C ILE A 145 3.96 -3.75 -8.63
N VAL A 146 3.22 -3.02 -7.83
CA VAL A 146 3.77 -2.19 -6.75
C VAL A 146 3.50 -2.84 -5.41
N ARG A 147 4.48 -3.53 -4.83
CA ARG A 147 4.42 -4.00 -3.44
C ARG A 147 4.76 -2.85 -2.52
N THR A 148 3.85 -2.54 -1.62
CA THR A 148 4.02 -1.50 -0.59
C THR A 148 3.68 -2.05 0.79
N SER A 149 3.94 -1.28 1.85
CA SER A 149 3.79 -1.69 3.24
C SER A 149 3.31 -0.54 4.10
N TRP A 150 2.44 -0.81 5.07
CA TRP A 150 2.04 0.09 6.13
C TRP A 150 1.84 1.53 5.65
N VAL A 151 0.98 1.68 4.62
CA VAL A 151 0.72 2.99 4.01
C VAL A 151 -0.03 3.89 4.98
N PHE A 152 0.50 5.09 5.21
CA PHE A 152 -0.10 6.11 6.06
C PHE A 152 -0.24 7.45 5.33
N GLY A 153 -1.16 8.30 5.82
CA GLY A 153 -1.47 9.62 5.27
C GLY A 153 -2.86 10.07 5.69
N GLY A 154 -3.20 11.32 5.41
CA GLY A 154 -4.48 11.90 5.77
C GLY A 154 -5.69 11.27 5.07
N GLY A 155 -6.86 11.37 5.69
CA GLY A 155 -8.14 10.95 5.09
C GLY A 155 -8.55 9.50 5.35
N LYS A 156 -7.81 8.73 6.15
CA LYS A 156 -8.19 7.39 6.60
C LYS A 156 -7.88 7.22 8.08
N LYS A 157 -8.79 6.60 8.82
CA LYS A 157 -8.56 6.23 10.23
C LYS A 157 -7.78 4.93 10.31
N SER A 158 -6.61 4.96 10.93
CA SER A 158 -5.80 3.80 11.28
C SER A 158 -4.77 4.20 12.33
N PHE A 159 -4.17 3.21 13.01
CA PHE A 159 -3.11 3.49 13.98
C PHE A 159 -2.02 4.41 13.41
N LEU A 160 -1.45 4.08 12.26
CA LEU A 160 -0.37 4.86 11.65
C LEU A 160 -0.80 6.26 11.19
N CYS A 161 -2.06 6.45 10.84
CA CYS A 161 -2.59 7.76 10.44
C CYS A 161 -2.91 8.65 11.64
N ASP A 162 -3.37 8.07 12.76
CA ASP A 162 -3.97 8.83 13.85
C ASP A 162 -3.09 8.95 15.10
N VAL A 163 -2.07 8.08 15.28
CA VAL A 163 -1.29 7.97 16.52
C VAL A 163 -0.68 9.30 17.00
N HIS A 164 -0.21 10.14 16.10
CA HIS A 164 0.32 11.47 16.44
C HIS A 164 -0.77 12.40 17.01
N ASN A 165 -1.98 12.36 16.47
CA ASN A 165 -3.12 13.13 16.96
C ASN A 165 -3.66 12.60 18.29
N ASP A 166 -3.71 11.29 18.46
CA ASP A 166 -4.14 10.66 19.71
C ASP A 166 -3.16 10.98 20.86
N LEU A 167 -1.84 10.85 20.62
CA LEU A 167 -0.82 11.23 21.59
C LEU A 167 -0.86 12.72 21.92
N ARG A 168 -0.98 13.60 20.92
CA ARG A 168 -1.13 15.05 21.12
C ARG A 168 -2.35 15.39 21.96
N ALA A 169 -3.42 14.62 21.85
CA ALA A 169 -4.64 14.79 22.63
C ALA A 169 -4.58 14.13 24.02
N GLY A 170 -3.42 13.60 24.45
CA GLY A 170 -3.22 12.92 25.74
C GLY A 170 -3.97 11.58 25.84
N LYS A 171 -4.36 10.96 24.74
CA LYS A 171 -5.02 9.65 24.74
C LYS A 171 -4.02 8.52 24.90
N ARG A 172 -4.39 7.48 25.65
CA ARG A 172 -3.63 6.24 25.67
C ARG A 172 -3.73 5.52 24.32
N VAL A 173 -2.59 5.04 23.82
CA VAL A 173 -2.46 4.29 22.58
C VAL A 173 -1.86 2.91 22.87
N ARG A 174 -2.55 1.87 22.41
CA ARG A 174 -2.04 0.50 22.48
C ARG A 174 -1.24 0.20 21.23
N THR A 175 0.01 -0.25 21.38
CA THR A 175 0.95 -0.51 20.28
C THR A 175 1.66 -1.84 20.44
N ILE A 176 2.29 -2.32 19.35
CA ILE A 176 2.92 -3.65 19.27
C ILE A 176 4.41 -3.46 18.95
N ASP A 177 5.28 -4.19 19.67
CA ASP A 177 6.73 -4.14 19.51
C ASP A 177 7.35 -5.38 18.85
N ASP A 178 6.55 -6.40 18.57
CA ASP A 178 7.00 -7.70 18.05
C ASP A 178 6.63 -7.95 16.57
N ILE A 179 6.23 -6.90 15.86
CA ILE A 179 6.06 -6.86 14.41
C ILE A 179 6.83 -5.69 13.81
N TRP A 180 7.65 -5.96 12.80
CA TRP A 180 8.47 -4.97 12.10
C TRP A 180 8.22 -4.97 10.60
N SER A 181 8.18 -3.78 10.01
CA SER A 181 8.09 -3.63 8.56
C SER A 181 8.70 -2.30 8.12
N SER A 182 8.74 -2.06 6.82
CA SER A 182 8.87 -0.72 6.27
C SER A 182 7.52 -0.01 6.31
N THR A 183 7.51 1.30 6.47
CA THR A 183 6.30 2.13 6.33
C THR A 183 6.33 2.90 5.03
N THR A 184 5.19 3.44 4.61
CA THR A 184 5.12 4.19 3.36
C THR A 184 4.19 5.40 3.51
N TYR A 185 4.74 6.60 3.42
CA TYR A 185 3.92 7.80 3.30
C TYR A 185 3.25 7.82 1.93
N VAL A 186 1.95 7.97 1.89
CA VAL A 186 1.15 7.87 0.66
C VAL A 186 1.60 8.84 -0.43
N ASN A 187 2.04 10.05 -0.06
CA ASN A 187 2.54 11.02 -1.02
C ASN A 187 3.86 10.57 -1.66
N ASP A 188 4.77 9.99 -0.87
CA ASP A 188 6.04 9.45 -1.39
C ASP A 188 5.80 8.25 -2.32
N LEU A 189 4.82 7.41 -1.98
CA LEU A 189 4.40 6.29 -2.83
C LEU A 189 3.96 6.77 -4.21
N ILE A 190 3.08 7.78 -4.24
CA ILE A 190 2.53 8.32 -5.49
C ILE A 190 3.63 9.02 -6.30
N ASP A 191 4.44 9.86 -5.66
CA ASP A 191 5.53 10.57 -6.33
C ASP A 191 6.52 9.59 -6.97
N ARG A 192 6.84 8.47 -6.29
CA ARG A 192 7.68 7.42 -6.85
C ARG A 192 7.04 6.74 -8.05
N ILE A 193 5.74 6.46 -8.01
CA ILE A 193 5.02 5.85 -9.15
C ILE A 193 5.03 6.82 -10.34
N LEU A 194 4.76 8.10 -10.11
CA LEU A 194 4.81 9.11 -11.17
C LEU A 194 6.21 9.26 -11.79
N GLN A 195 7.29 9.00 -11.04
CA GLN A 195 8.65 8.94 -11.56
C GLN A 195 8.92 7.67 -12.38
N LEU A 196 8.25 6.54 -12.07
CA LEU A 196 8.42 5.27 -12.78
C LEU A 196 7.69 5.23 -14.13
N LEU A 197 6.49 5.82 -14.22
CA LEU A 197 5.66 5.75 -15.41
C LEU A 197 6.37 6.22 -16.69
N PRO A 198 7.09 7.37 -16.74
CA PRO A 198 7.79 7.84 -17.94
C PRO A 198 8.91 6.89 -18.39
N VAL A 199 9.47 6.09 -17.49
CA VAL A 199 10.58 5.16 -17.80
C VAL A 199 10.09 3.98 -18.63
N ARG A 200 8.81 3.61 -18.53
CA ARG A 200 8.17 2.48 -19.24
C ARG A 200 8.91 1.14 -19.07
N ARG A 201 9.53 0.94 -17.90
CA ARG A 201 10.14 -0.33 -17.54
C ARG A 201 9.16 -1.10 -16.67
N TYR A 202 8.42 -2.00 -17.28
CA TYR A 202 7.38 -2.79 -16.62
C TYR A 202 7.99 -3.88 -15.73
N GLY A 203 7.26 -4.28 -14.69
CA GLY A 203 7.72 -5.31 -13.76
C GLY A 203 7.25 -5.10 -12.31
N THR A 204 7.91 -5.80 -11.38
CA THR A 204 7.60 -5.72 -9.95
C THR A 204 8.54 -4.76 -9.24
N TYR A 205 7.99 -3.91 -8.40
CA TYR A 205 8.69 -2.89 -7.61
C TYR A 205 8.29 -2.98 -6.14
N HIS A 206 9.26 -2.84 -5.24
CA HIS A 206 8.98 -2.50 -3.86
C HIS A 206 9.03 -0.98 -3.72
N VAL A 207 7.93 -0.36 -3.29
CA VAL A 207 7.87 1.09 -3.07
C VAL A 207 7.49 1.33 -1.62
N VAL A 208 8.48 1.62 -0.80
CA VAL A 208 8.38 1.88 0.64
C VAL A 208 9.39 2.97 1.03
N ASN A 209 9.14 3.71 2.11
CA ASN A 209 10.16 4.55 2.70
C ASN A 209 11.29 3.68 3.27
N ASP A 210 12.50 4.23 3.31
CA ASP A 210 13.66 3.51 3.82
C ASP A 210 13.57 3.27 5.33
N GLY A 211 14.25 2.24 5.80
CA GLY A 211 14.31 1.86 7.20
C GLY A 211 13.25 0.85 7.62
N VAL A 212 13.36 0.47 8.89
CA VAL A 212 12.53 -0.56 9.55
C VAL A 212 12.05 0.00 10.88
N CYS A 213 10.79 -0.22 11.20
CA CYS A 213 10.24 0.09 12.51
C CYS A 213 9.17 -0.92 12.94
N SER A 214 8.94 -1.03 14.24
CA SER A 214 7.74 -1.60 14.83
C SER A 214 6.64 -0.53 14.92
N TYR A 215 5.41 -0.95 15.28
CA TYR A 215 4.37 0.01 15.62
C TYR A 215 4.75 0.85 16.85
N TYR A 216 5.52 0.27 17.78
CA TYR A 216 6.04 0.96 18.95
C TYR A 216 7.04 2.06 18.56
N ASP A 217 8.02 1.73 17.69
CA ASP A 217 8.99 2.72 17.20
C ASP A 217 8.31 3.88 16.48
N PHE A 218 7.27 3.56 15.68
CA PHE A 218 6.48 4.56 14.97
C PHE A 218 5.73 5.48 15.93
N ALA A 219 5.13 4.92 17.00
CA ALA A 219 4.44 5.70 18.01
C ALA A 219 5.39 6.60 18.82
N LEU A 220 6.60 6.12 19.19
CA LEU A 220 7.63 6.91 19.86
C LEU A 220 8.02 8.13 19.02
N GLU A 221 8.30 7.93 17.74
CA GLU A 221 8.66 9.02 16.84
C GLU A 221 7.50 10.00 16.63
N ALA A 222 6.27 9.50 16.50
CA ALA A 222 5.07 10.33 16.41
C ALA A 222 4.89 11.23 17.64
N GLY A 223 5.09 10.69 18.85
CA GLY A 223 5.05 11.45 20.11
C GLY A 223 6.13 12.54 20.15
N ARG A 224 7.36 12.23 19.76
CA ARG A 224 8.45 13.19 19.65
C ARG A 224 8.12 14.35 18.69
N LEU A 225 7.53 14.04 17.54
CA LEU A 225 7.17 15.05 16.55
C LEU A 225 6.06 16.00 17.00
N VAL A 226 5.16 15.56 17.86
CA VAL A 226 4.15 16.41 18.50
C VAL A 226 4.63 17.04 19.81
N ARG A 227 5.95 17.00 20.09
CA ARG A 227 6.66 17.69 21.18
C ARG A 227 6.35 17.17 22.59
N LEU A 228 5.98 15.90 22.72
CA LEU A 228 5.88 15.26 24.03
C LEU A 228 7.27 14.88 24.54
N THR A 229 7.45 14.96 25.86
CA THR A 229 8.65 14.43 26.53
C THR A 229 8.63 12.90 26.53
N ARG A 230 9.75 12.26 26.83
CA ARG A 230 9.83 10.80 26.91
C ARG A 230 8.91 10.25 27.98
N GLU A 231 8.85 10.89 29.15
CA GLU A 231 7.98 10.49 30.26
C GLU A 231 6.49 10.58 29.88
N GLU A 232 6.09 11.64 29.17
CA GLU A 232 4.72 11.78 28.66
C GLU A 232 4.38 10.66 27.68
N ILE A 233 5.25 10.38 26.71
CA ILE A 233 5.05 9.30 25.72
C ILE A 233 4.92 7.95 26.45
N ASP A 234 5.83 7.62 27.37
CA ASP A 234 5.82 6.35 28.10
C ASP A 234 4.58 6.19 28.97
N SER A 235 3.99 7.30 29.45
CA SER A 235 2.73 7.29 30.22
C SER A 235 1.50 7.01 29.36
N LEU A 236 1.56 7.33 28.06
CA LEU A 236 0.46 7.22 27.12
C LEU A 236 0.50 5.92 26.29
N ILE A 237 1.67 5.30 26.15
CA ILE A 237 1.81 4.08 25.37
C ILE A 237 1.57 2.83 26.23
N GLU A 238 0.59 2.03 25.84
CA GLU A 238 0.36 0.69 26.36
C GLU A 238 1.00 -0.32 25.39
N LEU A 239 2.04 -1.01 25.83
CA LEU A 239 2.73 -2.02 25.04
C LEU A 239 1.96 -3.34 25.05
N ALA A 240 1.82 -3.95 23.88
CA ALA A 240 1.19 -5.25 23.66
C ALA A 240 2.01 -6.09 22.68
N HIS A 241 1.69 -7.37 22.58
CA HIS A 241 2.23 -8.26 21.56
C HIS A 241 1.15 -8.61 20.53
N GLU A 242 1.55 -9.01 19.32
CA GLU A 242 0.60 -9.39 18.26
C GLU A 242 -0.39 -10.47 18.70
N ARG A 243 0.08 -11.47 19.46
CA ARG A 243 -0.76 -12.56 20.00
C ARG A 243 -1.93 -12.07 20.87
N ASP A 244 -1.79 -10.88 21.49
CA ASP A 244 -2.78 -10.29 22.37
C ASP A 244 -3.90 -9.55 21.60
N MET A 245 -3.68 -9.32 20.29
CA MET A 245 -4.60 -8.58 19.43
C MET A 245 -5.77 -9.42 18.91
N ARG A 246 -5.69 -10.75 19.02
CA ARG A 246 -6.76 -11.70 18.62
C ARG A 246 -7.33 -11.42 17.23
N ARG A 247 -6.45 -11.16 16.25
CA ARG A 247 -6.84 -10.87 14.86
C ARG A 247 -7.18 -12.17 14.12
N PRO A 248 -8.16 -12.14 13.17
CA PRO A 248 -8.51 -13.31 12.37
C PRO A 248 -7.35 -13.86 11.54
N ALA A 249 -6.61 -12.99 10.85
CA ALA A 249 -5.50 -13.37 9.99
C ALA A 249 -4.16 -13.35 10.74
N ALA A 250 -3.29 -14.32 10.48
CA ALA A 250 -1.90 -14.29 10.93
C ALA A 250 -1.13 -13.10 10.33
N ARG A 251 -0.27 -12.47 11.13
CA ARG A 251 0.61 -11.37 10.69
C ARG A 251 2.05 -11.87 10.62
N PRO A 252 2.73 -11.72 9.46
CA PRO A 252 4.16 -11.98 9.40
C PRO A 252 4.91 -10.99 10.32
N ARG A 253 5.90 -11.48 11.08
CA ARG A 253 6.56 -10.69 12.12
C ARG A 253 7.57 -9.69 11.60
N TYR A 254 8.23 -10.00 10.47
CA TYR A 254 9.33 -9.17 9.97
C TYR A 254 9.31 -9.09 8.44
N THR A 255 8.75 -8.02 7.90
CA THR A 255 8.56 -7.83 6.46
C THR A 255 9.12 -6.51 5.89
N PRO A 256 10.28 -6.02 6.32
CA PRO A 256 10.89 -4.87 5.67
C PRO A 256 11.21 -5.20 4.20
N MET A 257 11.05 -4.21 3.33
CA MET A 257 11.31 -4.34 1.89
C MET A 257 12.33 -3.30 1.40
N ARG A 258 13.05 -3.64 0.32
CA ARG A 258 13.94 -2.75 -0.41
C ARG A 258 13.67 -2.84 -1.90
N CYS A 259 13.69 -1.70 -2.59
CA CYS A 259 13.54 -1.64 -4.03
C CYS A 259 14.91 -1.56 -4.74
N LEU A 260 15.33 -2.67 -5.36
CA LEU A 260 16.55 -2.69 -6.16
C LEU A 260 16.36 -2.04 -7.54
N LEU A 261 15.19 -2.18 -8.15
CA LEU A 261 14.94 -1.64 -9.49
C LEU A 261 14.89 -0.12 -9.53
N SER A 262 14.47 0.55 -8.45
CA SER A 262 14.52 2.01 -8.42
C SER A 262 15.96 2.53 -8.44
N GLU A 263 16.90 1.84 -7.76
CA GLU A 263 18.33 2.13 -7.81
C GLU A 263 18.91 1.86 -9.21
N GLU A 264 18.52 0.74 -9.84
CA GLU A 264 18.95 0.37 -11.20
C GLU A 264 18.46 1.37 -12.28
N LEU A 265 17.36 2.08 -12.01
CA LEU A 265 16.82 3.13 -12.89
C LEU A 265 17.43 4.51 -12.63
N GLY A 266 18.38 4.63 -11.69
CA GLY A 266 19.01 5.90 -11.33
C GLY A 266 18.08 6.82 -10.53
N LEU A 267 16.98 6.32 -9.99
CA LEU A 267 16.10 7.08 -9.11
C LEU A 267 16.74 7.18 -7.72
N PRO A 268 16.62 8.33 -7.03
CA PRO A 268 17.15 8.48 -5.68
C PRO A 268 16.45 7.49 -4.74
N PRO A 269 17.09 7.00 -3.66
CA PRO A 269 16.42 6.19 -2.67
C PRO A 269 15.21 6.93 -2.07
N MET A 270 14.22 6.18 -1.60
CA MET A 270 13.14 6.77 -0.81
C MET A 270 13.73 7.30 0.49
N ARG A 271 13.23 8.44 0.98
CA ARG A 271 13.67 8.99 2.28
C ARG A 271 13.38 8.03 3.44
N ASP A 272 14.09 8.22 4.56
CA ASP A 272 13.86 7.48 5.80
C ASP A 272 12.40 7.68 6.29
N TRP A 273 11.85 6.66 6.91
CA TRP A 273 10.46 6.67 7.40
C TRP A 273 10.20 7.76 8.45
N ARG A 274 11.22 8.15 9.24
CA ARG A 274 11.08 9.24 10.22
C ARG A 274 10.92 10.59 9.55
N GLU A 275 11.65 10.82 8.46
CA GLU A 275 11.49 12.02 7.64
C GLU A 275 10.11 12.05 6.94
N ALA A 276 9.65 10.88 6.48
CA ALA A 276 8.34 10.72 5.88
C ALA A 276 7.22 11.00 6.91
N LEU A 277 7.35 10.47 8.14
CA LEU A 277 6.41 10.73 9.23
C LEU A 277 6.44 12.21 9.65
N ALA A 278 7.62 12.82 9.74
CA ALA A 278 7.74 14.24 10.05
C ALA A 278 7.04 15.14 9.02
N ALA A 279 7.18 14.81 7.73
CA ALA A 279 6.49 15.53 6.67
C ALA A 279 4.97 15.35 6.75
N TYR A 280 4.49 14.15 7.09
CA TYR A 280 3.07 13.88 7.29
C TYR A 280 2.50 14.67 8.48
N VAL A 281 3.12 14.56 9.66
CA VAL A 281 2.69 15.27 10.87
C VAL A 281 2.66 16.79 10.64
N LYS A 282 3.68 17.34 9.97
CA LYS A 282 3.71 18.75 9.61
C LYS A 282 2.51 19.15 8.74
N ALA A 283 2.21 18.38 7.70
CA ALA A 283 1.08 18.66 6.79
C ALA A 283 -0.30 18.55 7.47
N GLU A 284 -0.43 17.75 8.53
CA GLU A 284 -1.68 17.63 9.32
C GLU A 284 -1.82 18.76 10.37
N MET A 285 -0.72 19.46 10.68
CA MET A 285 -0.71 20.56 11.67
C MET A 285 -0.87 21.94 11.03
N GLU A 286 -0.65 22.06 9.72
CA GLU A 286 -0.86 23.26 8.91
C GLU A 286 -2.32 23.39 8.45
#